data_835ab31ea3d4c8bf306bc3bb7b0627b9
#
_entry.id   835ab31ea3d4c8bf306bc3bb7b0627b9
#
_cell.length_a   1.000
_cell.length_b   1.000
_cell.length_c   1.000
_cell.angle_alpha   90.00
_cell.angle_beta   90.00
_cell.angle_gamma   90.00
#
_symmetry.space_group_name_H-M   'P 1'
#
loop_
_entity.id
_entity.type
_entity.pdbx_description
1 polymer ?
#
loop_
_entity_poly.entity_id
_entity_poly.type
_entity_poly.pdbx_seq_one_letter_code
_entity_poly.pdbx_strand_id
1 'polypeptide(L)'
;MSGLMSRRRAAALMMPAVLAVVALVVTMIRVPAGMLPTAAATLTVAQAISTQSGTGTVRGYVVGQPTATNTVLFADFTGDTAIAIADSSSETDPGDMLYVQVTSAYRATFGLRANPGLLRDPVTVTGTLTAYFTHPGLKSPSAMTVGGSTPTPTPTKPTPTPTGSTSAYYAAAAGKSGESLKNALHTIISSGVTTLSYDAVWNALKATDQDPANSANVILLYSGTSRSKSLNGGDAGDWNREHVWAKSHGDFGTAAGPGTDLHHLRPEDVRVNSERDNKDFDNGGTVVSDAPGNRTDADSWEPRAAVRGDVARMIFYMAVRYEGGDSWPDLEVDDVTGSGTAPRLGRLSALRQWNLQDPPDAFEKRRNELIYSSYQRNRNPFIDHPEWVTSIFG
;
A
#
# COMPACT_ATOMS: atom_id res chain seq x y z
N MET A 1 -0.98 76.98 -52.29
CA MET A 1 -0.40 76.89 -53.65
C MET A 1 -0.58 75.45 -54.11
N SER A 2 -1.38 75.38 -55.05
CA SER A 2 -1.31 74.63 -56.33
C SER A 2 -1.19 73.16 -56.13
N GLY A 3 -2.00 72.31 -56.60
CA GLY A 3 -3.00 72.39 -57.66
C GLY A 3 -3.01 71.09 -58.48
N LEU A 4 -4.15 70.81 -58.91
CA LEU A 4 -4.59 70.05 -60.08
C LEU A 4 -4.60 68.52 -60.00
N MET A 5 -5.74 67.97 -59.92
CA MET A 5 -6.63 67.54 -61.02
C MET A 5 -5.97 66.59 -62.03
N SER A 6 -6.48 65.40 -62.25
CA SER A 6 -7.33 65.07 -63.37
C SER A 6 -7.59 63.58 -63.61
N ARG A 7 -8.86 63.26 -63.70
CA ARG A 7 -9.56 62.44 -64.70
C ARG A 7 -9.32 60.89 -64.77
N ARG A 8 -10.37 60.21 -64.33
CA ARG A 8 -11.28 59.32 -65.10
C ARG A 8 -10.68 58.64 -66.32
N ARG A 9 -10.79 57.34 -66.36
CA ARG A 9 -11.47 56.59 -67.44
C ARG A 9 -11.92 55.23 -66.95
N ALA A 10 -13.19 54.95 -67.15
CA ALA A 10 -13.82 53.65 -67.01
C ALA A 10 -13.46 52.79 -68.23
N ALA A 11 -13.27 51.55 -68.03
CA ALA A 11 -13.36 50.52 -69.10
C ALA A 11 -13.95 49.26 -68.46
N ALA A 12 -15.18 49.01 -68.89
CA ALA A 12 -15.79 47.68 -68.67
C ALA A 12 -15.15 46.70 -69.65
N LEU A 13 -14.96 45.46 -69.25
CA LEU A 13 -15.22 44.30 -70.09
C LEU A 13 -15.01 42.95 -69.36
N MET A 14 -16.03 42.14 -69.50
CA MET A 14 -16.08 40.69 -69.61
C MET A 14 -15.57 39.79 -68.48
N MET A 15 -16.54 39.17 -67.81
CA MET A 15 -16.44 37.86 -67.18
C MET A 15 -16.13 36.76 -68.23
N PRO A 16 -15.35 35.77 -67.84
CA PRO A 16 -15.68 34.40 -68.15
C PRO A 16 -16.07 33.62 -66.92
N ALA A 17 -17.16 32.88 -67.03
CA ALA A 17 -17.60 31.89 -66.05
C ALA A 17 -16.55 30.80 -65.91
N VAL A 18 -15.98 30.67 -64.73
CA VAL A 18 -15.16 29.49 -64.38
C VAL A 18 -16.01 28.59 -63.50
N LEU A 19 -16.32 27.42 -64.05
CA LEU A 19 -17.00 26.32 -63.41
C LEU A 19 -16.10 25.79 -62.30
N ALA A 20 -16.39 26.10 -61.03
CA ALA A 20 -15.72 25.52 -59.91
C ALA A 20 -16.30 24.11 -59.63
N VAL A 21 -15.57 23.09 -60.07
CA VAL A 21 -15.81 21.71 -59.63
C VAL A 21 -15.41 21.62 -58.17
N VAL A 22 -16.40 21.57 -57.26
CA VAL A 22 -16.18 21.25 -55.86
C VAL A 22 -15.90 19.76 -55.76
N ALA A 23 -14.63 19.41 -55.71
CA ALA A 23 -14.21 18.07 -55.33
C ALA A 23 -14.45 17.91 -53.84
N LEU A 24 -15.52 17.18 -53.45
CA LEU A 24 -15.78 16.73 -52.12
C LEU A 24 -14.73 15.71 -51.70
N VAL A 25 -13.67 16.14 -51.03
CA VAL A 25 -12.71 15.22 -50.39
C VAL A 25 -13.39 14.68 -49.14
N VAL A 26 -14.00 13.51 -49.25
CA VAL A 26 -14.43 12.69 -48.12
C VAL A 26 -13.18 12.15 -47.43
N THR A 27 -12.69 12.88 -46.44
CA THR A 27 -11.70 12.35 -45.51
C THR A 27 -12.38 11.26 -44.67
N MET A 28 -12.17 10.01 -45.08
CA MET A 28 -12.50 8.87 -44.21
C MET A 28 -11.64 8.98 -42.93
N ILE A 29 -12.23 9.49 -41.85
CA ILE A 29 -11.68 9.33 -40.54
C ILE A 29 -11.72 7.82 -40.24
N ARG A 30 -10.58 7.16 -40.35
CA ARG A 30 -10.42 5.82 -39.83
C ARG A 30 -10.54 5.92 -38.30
N VAL A 31 -11.71 5.59 -37.79
CA VAL A 31 -11.89 5.29 -36.35
C VAL A 31 -11.07 4.04 -36.07
N PRO A 32 -10.04 4.06 -35.20
CA PRO A 32 -9.33 2.86 -34.84
C PRO A 32 -10.32 1.91 -34.16
N ALA A 33 -10.45 0.70 -34.71
CA ALA A 33 -11.25 -0.35 -34.14
C ALA A 33 -10.68 -0.68 -32.74
N GLY A 34 -11.54 -0.66 -31.73
CA GLY A 34 -11.31 -1.39 -30.47
C GLY A 34 -10.74 -0.59 -29.31
N MET A 35 -11.41 0.48 -28.88
CA MET A 35 -11.45 0.76 -27.45
C MET A 35 -12.68 0.03 -26.89
N LEU A 36 -12.50 -1.23 -26.51
CA LEU A 36 -13.38 -1.86 -25.54
C LEU A 36 -13.25 -1.04 -24.25
N PRO A 37 -14.36 -0.72 -23.57
CA PRO A 37 -14.27 -0.03 -22.28
C PRO A 37 -13.42 -0.90 -21.35
N THR A 38 -12.29 -0.40 -20.92
CA THR A 38 -11.50 -0.99 -19.85
C THR A 38 -12.44 -1.12 -18.65
N ALA A 39 -12.67 -2.32 -18.17
CA ALA A 39 -13.38 -2.52 -16.92
C ALA A 39 -12.67 -1.69 -15.86
N ALA A 40 -13.41 -0.82 -15.18
CA ALA A 40 -12.85 -0.02 -14.10
C ALA A 40 -12.21 -0.96 -13.06
N ALA A 41 -10.97 -0.65 -12.65
CA ALA A 41 -10.27 -1.47 -11.65
C ALA A 41 -11.11 -1.58 -10.38
N THR A 42 -11.17 -2.78 -9.81
CA THR A 42 -11.83 -3.01 -8.52
C THR A 42 -10.98 -2.39 -7.42
N LEU A 43 -11.58 -1.52 -6.64
CA LEU A 43 -10.93 -0.82 -5.52
C LEU A 43 -10.95 -1.70 -4.27
N THR A 44 -9.94 -1.54 -3.41
CA THR A 44 -10.01 -1.97 -2.01
C THR A 44 -10.92 -1.03 -1.23
N VAL A 45 -11.31 -1.41 0.00
CA VAL A 45 -12.11 -0.55 0.87
C VAL A 45 -11.35 0.72 1.23
N ALA A 46 -10.07 0.62 1.60
CA ALA A 46 -9.23 1.77 1.90
C ALA A 46 -9.12 2.75 0.71
N GLN A 47 -8.98 2.23 -0.53
CA GLN A 47 -8.98 3.06 -1.73
C GLN A 47 -10.33 3.76 -1.95
N ALA A 48 -11.44 3.08 -1.71
CA ALA A 48 -12.77 3.64 -1.85
C ALA A 48 -13.05 4.73 -0.80
N ILE A 49 -12.58 4.54 0.45
CA ILE A 49 -12.64 5.54 1.53
C ILE A 49 -11.91 6.82 1.13
N SER A 50 -10.73 6.70 0.54
CA SER A 50 -9.92 7.85 0.12
C SER A 50 -10.46 8.55 -1.15
N THR A 51 -11.16 7.84 -2.02
CA THR A 51 -11.59 8.37 -3.33
C THR A 51 -12.91 9.15 -3.25
N GLN A 52 -13.89 8.71 -2.48
CA GLN A 52 -15.24 9.28 -2.22
C GLN A 52 -15.83 10.15 -3.34
N SER A 53 -15.63 9.77 -4.60
CA SER A 53 -16.20 10.44 -5.77
C SER A 53 -16.36 9.50 -6.97
N GLY A 54 -17.37 9.76 -7.81
CA GLY A 54 -17.62 9.01 -9.03
C GLY A 54 -18.21 7.62 -8.78
N THR A 55 -18.18 6.78 -9.81
CA THR A 55 -18.64 5.37 -9.73
C THR A 55 -17.43 4.47 -9.59
N GLY A 56 -17.48 3.56 -8.62
CA GLY A 56 -16.43 2.57 -8.36
C GLY A 56 -16.99 1.17 -8.12
N THR A 57 -16.17 0.18 -8.39
CA THR A 57 -16.39 -1.20 -7.95
C THR A 57 -15.46 -1.46 -6.78
N VAL A 58 -16.01 -1.84 -5.63
CA VAL A 58 -15.26 -2.03 -4.38
C VAL A 58 -15.42 -3.49 -3.94
N ARG A 59 -14.33 -4.09 -3.51
CA ARG A 59 -14.33 -5.40 -2.87
C ARG A 59 -13.92 -5.28 -1.41
N GLY A 60 -14.62 -6.00 -0.54
CA GLY A 60 -14.31 -6.09 0.88
C GLY A 60 -15.05 -7.25 1.52
N TYR A 61 -14.85 -7.42 2.81
CA TYR A 61 -15.58 -8.38 3.63
C TYR A 61 -16.72 -7.69 4.36
N VAL A 62 -17.88 -8.32 4.46
CA VAL A 62 -18.98 -7.81 5.29
C VAL A 62 -18.57 -7.94 6.75
N VAL A 63 -18.45 -6.81 7.45
CA VAL A 63 -17.99 -6.79 8.85
C VAL A 63 -19.08 -6.37 9.83
N GLY A 64 -20.18 -5.75 9.39
CA GLY A 64 -21.26 -5.37 10.29
C GLY A 64 -22.37 -4.56 9.63
N GLN A 65 -23.30 -4.10 10.46
CA GLN A 65 -24.41 -3.23 10.07
C GLN A 65 -24.18 -1.82 10.63
N PRO A 66 -23.90 -0.80 9.80
CA PRO A 66 -23.85 0.58 10.29
C PRO A 66 -25.25 1.08 10.65
N THR A 67 -25.35 1.74 11.81
CA THR A 67 -26.59 2.35 12.31
C THR A 67 -26.48 3.85 12.51
N ALA A 68 -25.26 4.38 12.63
CA ALA A 68 -24.93 5.81 12.69
C ALA A 68 -23.51 6.04 12.14
N THR A 69 -23.03 7.28 12.12
CA THR A 69 -21.72 7.68 11.56
C THR A 69 -20.56 6.81 12.04
N ASN A 70 -20.48 6.53 13.33
CA ASN A 70 -19.40 5.73 13.94
C ASN A 70 -19.96 4.56 14.76
N THR A 71 -21.14 4.06 14.40
CA THR A 71 -21.77 2.94 15.14
C THR A 71 -22.08 1.81 14.19
N VAL A 72 -21.42 0.69 14.40
CA VAL A 72 -21.60 -0.56 13.65
C VAL A 72 -21.99 -1.67 14.61
N LEU A 73 -23.05 -2.43 14.26
CA LEU A 73 -23.42 -3.66 14.95
C LEU A 73 -22.65 -4.81 14.33
N PHE A 74 -22.01 -5.62 15.14
CA PHE A 74 -21.27 -6.81 14.73
C PHE A 74 -22.05 -8.11 14.98
N ALA A 75 -23.18 -8.00 15.66
CA ALA A 75 -24.16 -9.08 15.93
C ALA A 75 -25.54 -8.44 16.13
N ASP A 76 -26.59 -9.26 16.31
CA ASP A 76 -27.95 -8.82 16.62
C ASP A 76 -28.47 -7.73 15.67
N PHE A 77 -28.30 -7.96 14.37
CA PHE A 77 -28.62 -7.01 13.32
C PHE A 77 -30.08 -6.60 13.30
N THR A 78 -30.34 -5.31 13.28
CA THR A 78 -31.67 -4.71 13.40
C THR A 78 -32.28 -4.27 12.06
N GLY A 79 -31.47 -4.24 10.97
CA GLY A 79 -31.89 -3.72 9.68
C GLY A 79 -31.26 -4.42 8.48
N ASP A 80 -31.84 -4.14 7.31
CA ASP A 80 -31.46 -4.70 6.01
C ASP A 80 -31.10 -3.61 4.98
N THR A 81 -30.84 -2.37 5.43
CA THR A 81 -30.68 -1.22 4.54
C THR A 81 -29.23 -0.79 4.34
N ALA A 82 -28.33 -1.33 5.15
CA ALA A 82 -26.91 -1.00 5.11
C ALA A 82 -26.05 -2.17 5.56
N ILE A 83 -24.86 -2.28 4.97
CA ILE A 83 -23.76 -3.14 5.44
C ILE A 83 -22.50 -2.31 5.54
N ALA A 84 -21.62 -2.63 6.47
CA ALA A 84 -20.24 -2.14 6.51
C ALA A 84 -19.34 -3.20 5.88
N ILE A 85 -18.44 -2.78 4.99
CA ILE A 85 -17.43 -3.65 4.42
C ILE A 85 -16.04 -3.11 4.74
N ALA A 86 -15.06 -4.00 4.91
CA ALA A 86 -13.68 -3.68 5.20
C ALA A 86 -12.72 -4.57 4.38
N ASP A 87 -11.44 -4.18 4.31
CA ASP A 87 -10.42 -4.98 3.64
C ASP A 87 -10.06 -6.23 4.45
N SER A 88 -10.31 -6.23 5.77
CA SER A 88 -10.18 -7.40 6.66
C SER A 88 -11.55 -7.89 7.14
N SER A 89 -11.74 -9.22 7.19
CA SER A 89 -12.98 -9.83 7.71
C SER A 89 -13.13 -9.73 9.24
N SER A 90 -12.09 -9.30 9.94
CA SER A 90 -12.06 -9.10 11.40
C SER A 90 -12.05 -7.63 11.81
N GLU A 91 -12.25 -6.70 10.87
CA GLU A 91 -12.25 -5.26 11.15
C GLU A 91 -13.35 -4.86 12.12
N THR A 92 -13.01 -4.02 13.08
CA THR A 92 -13.93 -3.49 14.11
C THR A 92 -13.89 -1.98 14.24
N ASP A 93 -12.90 -1.31 13.64
CA ASP A 93 -12.82 0.16 13.63
C ASP A 93 -13.72 0.72 12.51
N PRO A 94 -14.77 1.49 12.81
CA PRO A 94 -15.59 2.14 11.79
C PRO A 94 -14.79 3.02 10.83
N GLY A 95 -13.66 3.60 11.26
CA GLY A 95 -12.79 4.45 10.42
C GLY A 95 -12.22 3.72 9.21
N ASP A 96 -12.03 2.42 9.30
CA ASP A 96 -11.49 1.55 8.24
C ASP A 96 -12.59 0.81 7.46
N MET A 97 -13.86 1.21 7.62
CA MET A 97 -15.00 0.61 6.96
C MET A 97 -15.61 1.52 5.89
N LEU A 98 -16.10 0.94 4.81
CA LEU A 98 -16.95 1.62 3.83
C LEU A 98 -18.42 1.25 4.07
N TYR A 99 -19.28 2.25 4.25
CA TYR A 99 -20.71 2.00 4.47
C TYR A 99 -21.44 1.88 3.14
N VAL A 100 -22.03 0.73 2.88
CA VAL A 100 -22.73 0.41 1.64
C VAL A 100 -24.22 0.46 1.85
N GLN A 101 -24.90 1.24 1.03
CA GLN A 101 -26.36 1.27 0.96
C GLN A 101 -26.88 -0.04 0.34
N VAL A 102 -27.79 -0.72 1.03
CA VAL A 102 -28.50 -1.88 0.50
C VAL A 102 -29.89 -1.43 0.05
N THR A 103 -30.06 -1.25 -1.26
CA THR A 103 -31.35 -0.85 -1.84
C THR A 103 -32.35 -2.02 -1.84
N SER A 104 -33.63 -1.73 -2.09
CA SER A 104 -34.70 -2.75 -2.07
C SER A 104 -34.39 -3.97 -2.97
N ALA A 105 -33.70 -3.75 -4.09
CA ALA A 105 -33.33 -4.82 -5.02
C ALA A 105 -32.33 -5.84 -4.42
N TYR A 106 -31.55 -5.43 -3.42
CA TYR A 106 -30.48 -6.25 -2.84
C TYR A 106 -30.77 -6.71 -1.40
N ARG A 107 -31.82 -6.20 -0.73
CA ARG A 107 -32.13 -6.50 0.68
C ARG A 107 -32.35 -7.97 0.96
N ALA A 108 -32.98 -8.69 0.04
CA ALA A 108 -33.27 -10.12 0.21
C ALA A 108 -31.97 -10.95 0.32
N THR A 109 -30.89 -10.50 -0.34
CA THR A 109 -29.61 -11.21 -0.38
C THR A 109 -28.55 -10.62 0.57
N PHE A 110 -28.52 -9.30 0.72
CA PHE A 110 -27.46 -8.58 1.43
C PHE A 110 -27.89 -7.92 2.73
N GLY A 111 -29.18 -7.95 3.08
CA GLY A 111 -29.68 -7.45 4.37
C GLY A 111 -29.19 -8.34 5.52
N LEU A 112 -28.47 -7.79 6.49
CA LEU A 112 -27.84 -8.58 7.56
C LEU A 112 -28.84 -9.12 8.57
N ARG A 113 -29.95 -8.41 8.83
CA ARG A 113 -31.01 -8.95 9.69
C ARG A 113 -31.64 -10.23 9.08
N ALA A 114 -31.84 -10.24 7.76
CA ALA A 114 -32.39 -11.38 7.04
C ALA A 114 -31.32 -12.47 6.79
N ASN A 115 -30.06 -12.07 6.63
CA ASN A 115 -28.96 -12.96 6.25
C ASN A 115 -27.73 -12.74 7.16
N PRO A 116 -27.80 -13.04 8.46
CA PRO A 116 -26.68 -12.81 9.38
C PRO A 116 -25.44 -13.65 9.04
N GLY A 117 -25.59 -14.73 8.28
CA GLY A 117 -24.49 -15.56 7.80
C GLY A 117 -23.58 -14.91 6.77
N LEU A 118 -23.95 -13.74 6.22
CA LEU A 118 -23.07 -12.95 5.35
C LEU A 118 -21.90 -12.28 6.10
N LEU A 119 -21.95 -12.24 7.42
CA LEU A 119 -20.86 -11.68 8.22
C LEU A 119 -19.58 -12.44 7.91
N ARG A 120 -18.54 -11.69 7.55
CA ARG A 120 -17.21 -12.14 7.11
C ARG A 120 -17.13 -12.70 5.69
N ASP A 121 -18.24 -12.75 4.95
CA ASP A 121 -18.19 -13.14 3.55
C ASP A 121 -17.60 -12.02 2.67
N PRO A 122 -16.79 -12.38 1.65
CA PRO A 122 -16.31 -11.42 0.68
C PRO A 122 -17.46 -10.98 -0.24
N VAL A 123 -17.53 -9.67 -0.47
CA VAL A 123 -18.51 -9.06 -1.39
C VAL A 123 -17.83 -8.12 -2.37
N THR A 124 -18.44 -7.99 -3.56
CA THR A 124 -18.05 -6.97 -4.53
C THR A 124 -19.27 -6.11 -4.83
N VAL A 125 -19.11 -4.78 -4.70
CA VAL A 125 -20.18 -3.82 -4.88
C VAL A 125 -19.77 -2.75 -5.88
N THR A 126 -20.60 -2.48 -6.88
CA THR A 126 -20.44 -1.37 -7.82
C THR A 126 -21.49 -0.31 -7.56
N GLY A 127 -21.09 0.95 -7.39
CA GLY A 127 -22.02 2.04 -7.12
C GLY A 127 -21.31 3.39 -7.03
N THR A 128 -22.02 4.41 -6.56
CA THR A 128 -21.49 5.76 -6.42
C THR A 128 -20.76 5.92 -5.07
N LEU A 129 -19.48 6.26 -5.13
CA LEU A 129 -18.66 6.58 -3.96
C LEU A 129 -19.06 7.96 -3.44
N THR A 130 -19.71 8.00 -2.31
CA THR A 130 -20.21 9.22 -1.65
C THR A 130 -20.63 8.91 -0.23
N ALA A 131 -20.57 9.89 0.64
CA ALA A 131 -20.88 9.72 2.05
C ALA A 131 -22.27 9.07 2.28
N TYR A 132 -22.30 8.08 3.19
CA TYR A 132 -23.49 7.42 3.69
C TYR A 132 -23.43 7.39 5.23
N PHE A 133 -24.49 7.84 5.91
CA PHE A 133 -24.48 8.15 7.36
C PHE A 133 -23.39 9.17 7.75
N THR A 134 -23.08 10.15 6.89
CA THR A 134 -21.97 11.12 7.06
C THR A 134 -20.59 10.45 7.21
N HIS A 135 -20.47 9.20 6.81
CA HIS A 135 -19.27 8.38 6.80
C HIS A 135 -18.88 8.05 5.36
N PRO A 136 -17.61 7.76 5.03
CA PRO A 136 -17.25 7.27 3.72
C PRO A 136 -18.12 6.10 3.29
N GLY A 137 -18.71 6.18 2.09
CA GLY A 137 -19.73 5.22 1.69
C GLY A 137 -19.85 4.97 0.19
N LEU A 138 -20.70 4.01 -0.13
CA LEU A 138 -21.12 3.68 -1.48
C LEU A 138 -22.64 3.62 -1.51
N LYS A 139 -23.24 4.43 -2.39
CA LYS A 139 -24.69 4.50 -2.55
C LYS A 139 -25.15 4.10 -3.93
N SER A 140 -26.44 3.85 -4.07
CA SER A 140 -27.06 3.46 -5.33
C SER A 140 -26.32 2.32 -6.04
N PRO A 141 -26.14 1.17 -5.37
CA PRO A 141 -25.43 0.06 -5.98
C PRO A 141 -26.13 -0.39 -7.26
N SER A 142 -25.35 -0.50 -8.34
CA SER A 142 -25.79 -1.07 -9.62
C SER A 142 -25.50 -2.55 -9.74
N ALA A 143 -24.56 -3.08 -8.96
CA ALA A 143 -24.28 -4.49 -8.82
C ALA A 143 -23.75 -4.81 -7.41
N MET A 144 -24.19 -5.96 -6.87
CA MET A 144 -23.68 -6.54 -5.63
C MET A 144 -23.60 -8.06 -5.81
N THR A 145 -22.46 -8.66 -5.45
CA THR A 145 -22.25 -10.12 -5.53
C THR A 145 -21.57 -10.62 -4.26
N VAL A 146 -21.98 -11.80 -3.78
CA VAL A 146 -21.31 -12.54 -2.70
C VAL A 146 -20.32 -13.50 -3.34
N GLY A 147 -19.12 -13.59 -2.79
CA GLY A 147 -18.09 -14.47 -3.30
C GLY A 147 -17.68 -14.08 -4.73
N GLY A 148 -16.70 -13.28 -4.90
CA GLY A 148 -16.02 -13.11 -6.19
C GLY A 148 -14.76 -13.94 -6.16
N SER A 149 -14.54 -14.84 -7.12
CA SER A 149 -13.19 -15.32 -7.41
C SER A 149 -12.28 -14.11 -7.57
N THR A 150 -11.12 -14.20 -6.97
CA THR A 150 -10.05 -13.19 -7.13
C THR A 150 -9.99 -12.79 -8.60
N PRO A 151 -10.17 -11.51 -8.98
CA PRO A 151 -9.89 -11.12 -10.34
C PRO A 151 -8.41 -11.39 -10.57
N THR A 152 -8.11 -12.26 -11.52
CA THR A 152 -6.78 -12.35 -12.13
C THR A 152 -6.43 -10.94 -12.57
N PRO A 153 -5.31 -10.35 -12.15
CA PRO A 153 -4.97 -8.98 -12.55
C PRO A 153 -4.87 -8.90 -14.05
N THR A 154 -5.79 -8.15 -14.66
CA THR A 154 -5.68 -7.76 -16.08
C THR A 154 -4.48 -6.82 -16.18
N PRO A 155 -3.57 -7.01 -17.14
CA PRO A 155 -2.30 -6.28 -17.20
C PRO A 155 -2.55 -4.80 -17.50
N THR A 156 -2.44 -3.96 -16.49
CA THR A 156 -2.21 -2.52 -16.68
C THR A 156 -0.72 -2.33 -16.89
N LYS A 157 -0.35 -1.54 -17.92
CA LYS A 157 0.97 -0.98 -18.32
C LYS A 157 2.14 -1.54 -17.49
N PRO A 158 3.23 -2.01 -18.08
CA PRO A 158 4.22 -2.81 -17.38
C PRO A 158 4.77 -2.08 -16.15
N THR A 159 4.21 -2.39 -14.99
CA THR A 159 4.99 -2.52 -13.77
C THR A 159 6.08 -3.52 -14.15
N PRO A 160 7.36 -3.28 -13.86
CA PRO A 160 8.40 -4.24 -14.24
C PRO A 160 7.93 -5.61 -13.79
N THR A 161 7.69 -6.48 -14.75
CA THR A 161 7.35 -7.89 -14.54
C THR A 161 8.44 -8.45 -13.64
N PRO A 162 8.12 -9.16 -12.53
CA PRO A 162 9.11 -9.88 -11.77
C PRO A 162 9.90 -10.75 -12.73
N THR A 163 11.15 -10.40 -13.00
CA THR A 163 12.01 -11.14 -13.93
C THR A 163 12.57 -12.34 -13.15
N GLY A 164 11.75 -13.35 -13.00
CA GLY A 164 12.06 -14.58 -12.31
C GLY A 164 10.93 -14.98 -11.39
N SER A 165 10.40 -16.19 -11.56
CA SER A 165 9.46 -16.79 -10.60
C SER A 165 10.09 -16.73 -9.21
N THR A 166 9.37 -16.20 -8.19
CA THR A 166 9.81 -16.26 -6.79
C THR A 166 10.15 -17.69 -6.38
N SER A 167 9.47 -18.67 -6.97
CA SER A 167 9.79 -20.10 -6.81
C SER A 167 11.23 -20.45 -7.25
N ALA A 168 11.77 -19.82 -8.29
CA ALA A 168 13.15 -20.05 -8.70
C ALA A 168 14.13 -19.36 -7.73
N TYR A 169 13.80 -18.16 -7.22
CA TYR A 169 14.63 -17.45 -6.25
C TYR A 169 14.76 -18.23 -4.94
N TYR A 170 13.67 -18.86 -4.48
CA TYR A 170 13.64 -19.64 -3.24
C TYR A 170 13.76 -21.16 -3.44
N ALA A 171 14.26 -21.63 -4.60
CA ALA A 171 14.30 -23.06 -4.90
C ALA A 171 15.05 -23.89 -3.84
N ALA A 172 16.12 -23.34 -3.26
CA ALA A 172 16.89 -24.02 -2.21
C ALA A 172 16.18 -24.10 -0.85
N ALA A 173 15.09 -23.35 -0.66
CA ALA A 173 14.26 -23.39 0.55
C ALA A 173 13.08 -24.37 0.43
N ALA A 174 12.80 -24.87 -0.78
CA ALA A 174 11.66 -25.73 -1.04
C ALA A 174 11.64 -26.98 -0.14
N GLY A 175 10.50 -27.25 0.49
CA GLY A 175 10.29 -28.42 1.35
C GLY A 175 11.02 -28.37 2.70
N LYS A 176 11.66 -27.25 3.05
CA LYS A 176 12.33 -27.06 4.34
C LYS A 176 11.38 -26.41 5.36
N SER A 177 11.72 -26.58 6.66
CA SER A 177 11.00 -25.97 7.78
C SER A 177 11.95 -25.72 8.95
N GLY A 178 11.53 -24.91 9.93
CA GLY A 178 12.30 -24.60 11.13
C GLY A 178 13.69 -24.07 10.79
N GLU A 179 14.68 -24.49 11.56
CA GLU A 179 16.08 -24.09 11.43
C GLU A 179 16.65 -24.36 10.02
N SER A 180 16.28 -25.49 9.39
CA SER A 180 16.74 -25.79 8.04
C SER A 180 16.21 -24.83 6.98
N LEU A 181 15.01 -24.26 7.19
CA LEU A 181 14.44 -23.19 6.37
C LEU A 181 15.14 -21.85 6.66
N LYS A 182 15.33 -21.49 7.94
CA LYS A 182 16.05 -20.27 8.35
C LYS A 182 17.43 -20.18 7.68
N ASN A 183 18.24 -21.26 7.80
CA ASN A 183 19.57 -21.36 7.20
C ASN A 183 19.57 -21.28 5.66
N ALA A 184 18.58 -21.91 5.00
CA ALA A 184 18.44 -21.82 3.54
C ALA A 184 18.08 -20.40 3.11
N LEU A 185 17.16 -19.74 3.80
CA LEU A 185 16.78 -18.35 3.52
C LEU A 185 17.94 -17.39 3.78
N HIS A 186 18.67 -17.54 4.90
CA HIS A 186 19.88 -16.77 5.18
C HIS A 186 20.87 -16.85 4.00
N THR A 187 21.15 -18.04 3.50
CA THR A 187 22.05 -18.25 2.35
C THR A 187 21.52 -17.57 1.09
N ILE A 188 20.23 -17.71 0.80
CA ILE A 188 19.59 -17.13 -0.41
C ILE A 188 19.64 -15.60 -0.37
N ILE A 189 19.15 -15.00 0.73
CA ILE A 189 19.00 -13.55 0.83
C ILE A 189 20.30 -12.79 1.13
N SER A 190 21.36 -13.53 1.49
CA SER A 190 22.71 -12.99 1.69
C SER A 190 23.59 -13.10 0.45
N SER A 191 23.17 -13.87 -0.55
CA SER A 191 23.96 -14.09 -1.76
C SER A 191 23.77 -13.01 -2.80
N GLY A 192 24.88 -12.46 -3.32
CA GLY A 192 24.86 -11.48 -4.42
C GLY A 192 24.19 -10.13 -4.09
N VAL A 193 24.12 -9.78 -2.81
CA VAL A 193 23.52 -8.53 -2.33
C VAL A 193 24.38 -7.34 -2.72
N THR A 194 23.74 -6.30 -3.24
CA THR A 194 24.34 -4.99 -3.45
C THR A 194 24.06 -4.14 -2.22
N THR A 195 25.09 -3.72 -1.51
CA THR A 195 24.97 -2.80 -0.37
C THR A 195 24.96 -1.35 -0.82
N LEU A 196 24.15 -0.52 -0.17
CA LEU A 196 24.08 0.92 -0.45
C LEU A 196 24.97 1.70 0.53
N SER A 197 25.39 2.89 0.12
CA SER A 197 25.86 3.88 1.09
C SER A 197 24.68 4.48 1.85
N TYR A 198 24.92 4.98 3.06
CA TYR A 198 23.84 5.61 3.85
C TYR A 198 23.21 6.80 3.12
N ASP A 199 23.99 7.52 2.33
CA ASP A 199 23.50 8.62 1.48
C ASP A 199 22.61 8.13 0.33
N ALA A 200 22.95 7.01 -0.29
CA ALA A 200 22.14 6.44 -1.38
C ALA A 200 20.74 5.99 -0.91
N VAL A 201 20.59 5.68 0.38
CA VAL A 201 19.29 5.30 0.99
C VAL A 201 18.23 6.40 0.79
N TRP A 202 18.59 7.68 0.82
CA TRP A 202 17.63 8.76 0.58
C TRP A 202 16.89 8.60 -0.77
N ASN A 203 17.63 8.36 -1.84
CA ASN A 203 17.04 8.22 -3.17
C ASN A 203 16.28 6.90 -3.31
N ALA A 204 16.75 5.86 -2.66
CA ALA A 204 16.07 4.58 -2.66
C ALA A 204 14.70 4.68 -1.99
N LEU A 205 14.61 5.29 -0.79
CA LEU A 205 13.35 5.49 -0.08
C LEU A 205 12.36 6.36 -0.86
N LYS A 206 12.84 7.38 -1.59
CA LYS A 206 11.98 8.19 -2.48
C LYS A 206 11.30 7.37 -3.57
N ALA A 207 11.84 6.22 -3.93
CA ALA A 207 11.26 5.32 -4.92
C ALA A 207 10.48 4.17 -4.28
N THR A 208 11.06 3.49 -3.28
CA THR A 208 10.44 2.32 -2.64
C THR A 208 9.20 2.69 -1.87
N ASP A 209 9.20 3.85 -1.22
CA ASP A 209 8.12 4.34 -0.37
C ASP A 209 7.32 5.48 -1.02
N GLN A 210 7.42 5.61 -2.36
CA GLN A 210 6.63 6.59 -3.12
C GLN A 210 5.14 6.39 -2.89
N ASP A 211 4.45 7.48 -2.58
CA ASP A 211 2.99 7.51 -2.48
C ASP A 211 2.35 7.13 -3.83
N PRO A 212 1.54 6.07 -3.90
CA PRO A 212 0.84 5.69 -5.11
C PRO A 212 -0.12 6.75 -5.65
N ALA A 213 -0.68 7.59 -4.76
CA ALA A 213 -1.60 8.65 -5.12
C ALA A 213 -0.90 9.96 -5.52
N ASN A 214 0.35 10.16 -5.06
CA ASN A 214 1.13 11.37 -5.35
C ASN A 214 2.62 11.05 -5.53
N SER A 215 3.07 10.92 -6.75
CA SER A 215 4.46 10.54 -7.07
C SER A 215 5.53 11.54 -6.59
N ALA A 216 5.16 12.76 -6.17
CA ALA A 216 6.06 13.73 -5.56
C ALA A 216 6.31 13.47 -4.06
N ASN A 217 5.55 12.56 -3.45
CA ASN A 217 5.58 12.27 -2.03
C ASN A 217 6.08 10.85 -1.73
N VAL A 218 6.41 10.62 -0.46
CA VAL A 218 6.59 9.31 0.17
C VAL A 218 5.49 9.10 1.21
N ILE A 219 5.19 7.84 1.53
CA ILE A 219 4.33 7.48 2.67
C ILE A 219 5.21 7.18 3.87
N LEU A 220 4.99 7.91 4.96
CA LEU A 220 5.69 7.69 6.22
C LEU A 220 5.15 6.46 6.95
N LEU A 221 6.02 5.67 7.56
CA LEU A 221 5.68 4.35 8.09
C LEU A 221 4.63 4.42 9.21
N TYR A 222 4.99 5.08 10.33
CA TYR A 222 4.15 5.08 11.53
C TYR A 222 3.00 6.07 11.43
N SER A 223 3.25 7.26 10.89
CA SER A 223 2.20 8.26 10.75
C SER A 223 1.23 7.99 9.59
N GLY A 224 1.64 7.23 8.58
CA GLY A 224 0.88 7.03 7.35
C GLY A 224 0.74 8.29 6.48
N THR A 225 1.42 9.36 6.83
CA THR A 225 1.30 10.66 6.18
C THR A 225 2.00 10.66 4.82
N SER A 226 1.31 11.17 3.80
CA SER A 226 1.93 11.49 2.51
C SER A 226 2.73 12.79 2.62
N ARG A 227 4.05 12.72 2.49
CA ARG A 227 4.96 13.86 2.64
C ARG A 227 5.86 14.04 1.45
N SER A 228 6.13 15.30 1.07
CA SER A 228 6.98 15.63 -0.08
C SER A 228 8.36 14.95 0.03
N LYS A 229 8.82 14.37 -1.08
CA LYS A 229 10.15 13.79 -1.23
C LYS A 229 11.28 14.79 -0.97
N SER A 230 11.01 16.09 -1.14
CA SER A 230 11.98 17.15 -0.91
C SER A 230 12.18 17.51 0.57
N LEU A 231 11.25 17.12 1.45
CA LEU A 231 11.32 17.35 2.89
C LEU A 231 12.08 16.22 3.60
N ASN A 232 13.16 15.74 2.98
CA ASN A 232 14.05 14.76 3.59
C ASN A 232 15.20 15.49 4.32
N GLY A 233 15.26 15.34 5.63
CA GLY A 233 16.25 16.06 6.43
C GLY A 233 16.20 15.66 7.90
N GLY A 234 16.49 16.61 8.77
CA GLY A 234 16.53 16.44 10.22
C GLY A 234 15.74 17.49 10.98
N ASP A 235 15.12 18.43 10.29
CA ASP A 235 14.36 19.50 10.91
C ASP A 235 12.91 19.07 11.23
N ALA A 236 12.26 19.84 12.09
CA ALA A 236 10.84 19.61 12.39
C ALA A 236 9.99 19.80 11.12
N GLY A 237 9.21 18.78 10.78
CA GLY A 237 8.41 18.74 9.54
C GLY A 237 9.09 18.01 8.40
N ASP A 238 10.36 17.67 8.51
CA ASP A 238 11.03 16.75 7.60
C ASP A 238 10.68 15.29 7.90
N TRP A 239 11.05 14.42 6.98
CA TRP A 239 11.14 12.98 7.21
C TRP A 239 12.60 12.54 7.16
N ASN A 240 12.93 11.53 7.95
CA ASN A 240 14.27 10.95 7.98
C ASN A 240 14.23 9.43 7.76
N ARG A 241 15.37 8.77 7.87
CA ARG A 241 15.54 7.33 7.67
C ARG A 241 15.33 6.63 9.00
N GLU A 242 14.13 6.09 9.19
CA GLU A 242 13.82 5.22 10.32
C GLU A 242 14.51 3.87 10.13
N HIS A 243 15.23 3.43 11.16
CA HIS A 243 15.74 2.08 11.29
C HIS A 243 14.73 1.26 12.10
N VAL A 244 13.86 0.51 11.45
CA VAL A 244 12.84 -0.31 12.11
C VAL A 244 13.49 -1.29 13.07
N TRP A 245 14.54 -1.98 12.67
CA TRP A 245 15.48 -2.57 13.63
C TRP A 245 16.40 -1.44 14.12
N ALA A 246 16.21 -0.99 15.36
CA ALA A 246 16.98 0.12 15.89
C ALA A 246 18.47 -0.20 15.86
N LYS A 247 19.27 0.69 15.25
CA LYS A 247 20.72 0.48 15.03
C LYS A 247 21.53 0.31 16.31
N SER A 248 21.00 0.74 17.46
CA SER A 248 21.59 0.51 18.78
C SER A 248 21.47 -0.93 19.25
N HIS A 249 20.44 -1.67 18.79
CA HIS A 249 20.32 -3.10 19.07
C HIS A 249 21.27 -3.87 18.15
N GLY A 250 22.48 -4.13 18.65
CA GLY A 250 23.60 -4.70 17.93
C GLY A 250 24.68 -3.69 17.53
N ASP A 251 24.48 -2.40 17.80
CA ASP A 251 25.46 -1.28 17.62
C ASP A 251 26.11 -1.26 16.21
N PHE A 252 25.34 -1.54 15.16
CA PHE A 252 25.85 -1.60 13.77
C PHE A 252 25.93 -0.22 13.08
N GLY A 253 25.38 0.83 13.68
CA GLY A 253 25.47 2.19 13.18
C GLY A 253 24.80 2.39 11.81
N THR A 254 25.48 3.13 10.92
CA THR A 254 25.02 3.44 9.56
C THR A 254 25.99 2.95 8.48
N ALA A 255 26.87 2.01 8.82
CA ALA A 255 27.77 1.38 7.86
C ALA A 255 27.02 0.56 6.83
N ALA A 256 27.60 0.39 5.65
CA ALA A 256 27.02 -0.40 4.56
C ALA A 256 26.86 -1.87 5.00
N GLY A 257 25.63 -2.32 5.08
CA GLY A 257 25.20 -3.60 5.66
C GLY A 257 23.88 -3.38 6.39
N PRO A 258 23.72 -3.86 7.65
CA PRO A 258 22.48 -3.68 8.40
C PRO A 258 22.09 -2.20 8.55
N GLY A 259 23.04 -1.28 8.65
CA GLY A 259 22.78 0.15 8.76
C GLY A 259 22.25 0.82 7.49
N THR A 260 22.22 0.12 6.36
CA THR A 260 21.77 0.64 5.06
C THR A 260 20.82 -0.30 4.32
N ASP A 261 20.36 -1.35 4.99
CA ASP A 261 19.47 -2.34 4.38
C ASP A 261 18.06 -1.79 4.21
N LEU A 262 17.63 -1.66 2.95
CA LEU A 262 16.34 -1.09 2.61
C LEU A 262 15.16 -1.92 3.12
N HIS A 263 15.34 -3.21 3.39
CA HIS A 263 14.25 -4.05 3.87
C HIS A 263 13.74 -3.66 5.26
N HIS A 264 14.53 -2.89 6.05
CA HIS A 264 14.06 -2.33 7.32
C HIS A 264 14.18 -0.81 7.43
N LEU A 265 14.75 -0.13 6.42
CA LEU A 265 14.80 1.33 6.39
C LEU A 265 13.52 1.90 5.78
N ARG A 266 12.88 2.84 6.46
CA ARG A 266 11.64 3.50 6.02
C ARG A 266 11.70 5.02 6.22
N PRO A 267 11.00 5.81 5.41
CA PRO A 267 10.81 7.23 5.73
C PRO A 267 9.86 7.36 6.92
N GLU A 268 10.22 8.21 7.89
CA GLU A 268 9.33 8.56 8.99
C GLU A 268 9.52 10.02 9.41
N ASP A 269 8.49 10.63 9.97
CA ASP A 269 8.53 11.96 10.58
C ASP A 269 9.66 12.04 11.62
N VAL A 270 10.44 13.12 11.58
CA VAL A 270 11.59 13.30 12.48
C VAL A 270 11.20 13.22 13.96
N ARG A 271 10.03 13.77 14.34
CA ARG A 271 9.57 13.74 15.74
C ARG A 271 9.07 12.34 16.13
N VAL A 272 8.29 11.72 15.25
CA VAL A 272 7.78 10.37 15.48
C VAL A 272 8.92 9.36 15.58
N ASN A 273 9.90 9.45 14.68
CA ASN A 273 11.11 8.64 14.76
C ASN A 273 11.88 8.88 16.08
N SER A 274 11.99 10.15 16.50
CA SER A 274 12.64 10.49 17.77
C SER A 274 11.86 9.95 18.99
N GLU A 275 10.52 9.90 18.94
CA GLU A 275 9.67 9.36 20.03
C GLU A 275 9.73 7.83 20.07
N ARG A 276 9.79 7.18 18.88
CA ARG A 276 10.01 5.74 18.78
C ARG A 276 11.37 5.36 19.36
N ASP A 277 12.41 6.14 19.07
CA ASP A 277 13.77 5.95 19.57
C ASP A 277 14.30 4.53 19.26
N ASN A 278 14.78 3.82 20.26
CA ASN A 278 15.25 2.44 20.15
C ASN A 278 14.36 1.41 20.88
N LYS A 279 13.11 1.77 21.12
CA LYS A 279 12.16 0.88 21.80
C LYS A 279 11.94 -0.39 21.01
N ASP A 280 11.68 -1.46 21.74
CA ASP A 280 11.23 -2.75 21.17
C ASP A 280 9.81 -2.62 20.58
N PHE A 281 9.31 -3.68 20.00
CA PHE A 281 7.94 -3.77 19.49
C PHE A 281 7.08 -4.69 20.33
N ASP A 282 5.99 -4.16 20.90
CA ASP A 282 4.99 -4.92 21.67
C ASP A 282 3.63 -4.22 21.58
N ASN A 283 2.59 -4.89 22.03
CA ASN A 283 1.25 -4.33 22.14
C ASN A 283 1.10 -3.45 23.37
N GLY A 284 0.34 -2.35 23.27
CA GLY A 284 -0.06 -1.56 24.43
C GLY A 284 0.57 -0.16 24.50
N GLY A 285 0.55 0.40 25.70
CA GLY A 285 1.00 1.76 25.96
C GLY A 285 -0.07 2.84 25.72
N THR A 286 0.36 4.10 25.63
CA THR A 286 -0.48 5.28 25.39
C THR A 286 -0.42 5.71 23.93
N VAL A 287 -1.48 6.36 23.46
CA VAL A 287 -1.53 6.87 22.07
C VAL A 287 -0.44 7.91 21.84
N VAL A 288 0.27 7.76 20.74
CA VAL A 288 1.28 8.72 20.25
C VAL A 288 0.58 9.93 19.64
N SER A 289 0.82 11.12 20.18
CA SER A 289 0.09 12.33 19.78
C SER A 289 0.37 12.77 18.34
N ASP A 290 1.63 12.67 17.89
CA ASP A 290 2.07 13.09 16.56
C ASP A 290 1.83 12.02 15.47
N ALA A 291 1.47 10.81 15.89
CA ALA A 291 1.11 9.69 15.00
C ALA A 291 -0.02 8.86 15.61
N PRO A 292 -1.26 9.38 15.66
CA PRO A 292 -2.42 8.65 16.18
C PRO A 292 -2.61 7.31 15.46
N GLY A 293 -2.95 6.26 16.24
CA GLY A 293 -2.99 4.88 15.76
C GLY A 293 -1.79 4.05 16.19
N ASN A 294 -0.68 4.71 16.55
CA ASN A 294 0.45 4.07 17.23
C ASN A 294 0.30 4.26 18.75
N ARG A 295 0.92 3.37 19.51
CA ARG A 295 0.97 3.45 20.97
C ARG A 295 2.41 3.24 21.43
N THR A 296 2.75 3.80 22.58
CA THR A 296 4.08 3.65 23.18
C THR A 296 4.03 3.67 24.70
N ASP A 297 4.96 3.01 25.30
CA ASP A 297 5.25 3.07 26.72
C ASP A 297 6.75 3.28 26.96
N ALA A 298 7.28 2.83 28.10
CA ALA A 298 8.66 3.12 28.48
C ALA A 298 9.69 2.39 27.60
N ASP A 299 9.38 1.19 27.12
CA ASP A 299 10.33 0.30 26.44
C ASP A 299 9.79 -0.29 25.14
N SER A 300 8.54 0.00 24.76
CA SER A 300 7.95 -0.56 23.54
C SER A 300 7.15 0.42 22.69
N TRP A 301 6.95 0.01 21.43
CA TRP A 301 6.17 0.72 20.42
C TRP A 301 5.21 -0.27 19.74
N GLU A 302 3.92 0.07 19.71
CA GLU A 302 2.90 -0.62 18.94
C GLU A 302 2.60 0.19 17.68
N PRO A 303 2.95 -0.28 16.48
CA PRO A 303 2.60 0.39 15.24
C PRO A 303 1.11 0.38 14.97
N ARG A 304 0.62 1.36 14.20
CA ARG A 304 -0.76 1.37 13.70
C ARG A 304 -1.09 0.07 12.97
N ALA A 305 -2.36 -0.35 13.04
CA ALA A 305 -2.83 -1.64 12.54
C ALA A 305 -2.41 -1.93 11.08
N ALA A 306 -2.41 -0.90 10.23
CA ALA A 306 -2.13 -1.02 8.79
C ALA A 306 -0.65 -1.23 8.42
N VAL A 307 0.27 -1.29 9.39
CA VAL A 307 1.72 -1.53 9.12
C VAL A 307 2.39 -2.40 10.17
N ARG A 308 1.62 -2.96 11.10
CA ARG A 308 2.22 -3.82 12.14
C ARG A 308 2.79 -5.11 11.55
N GLY A 309 2.14 -5.66 10.51
CA GLY A 309 2.65 -6.78 9.76
C GLY A 309 3.91 -6.44 8.95
N ASP A 310 3.93 -5.25 8.31
CA ASP A 310 5.13 -4.75 7.62
C ASP A 310 6.33 -4.71 8.58
N VAL A 311 6.12 -4.10 9.76
CA VAL A 311 7.15 -4.00 10.81
C VAL A 311 7.61 -5.40 11.23
N ALA A 312 6.69 -6.31 11.51
CA ALA A 312 7.04 -7.68 11.90
C ALA A 312 7.90 -8.38 10.84
N ARG A 313 7.52 -8.29 9.56
CA ARG A 313 8.27 -8.91 8.45
C ARG A 313 9.63 -8.26 8.21
N MET A 314 9.78 -6.97 8.51
CA MET A 314 11.10 -6.30 8.50
C MET A 314 12.00 -6.86 9.60
N ILE A 315 11.47 -7.04 10.81
CA ILE A 315 12.22 -7.59 11.94
C ILE A 315 12.63 -9.04 11.68
N PHE A 316 11.71 -9.89 11.21
CA PHE A 316 12.03 -11.27 10.86
C PHE A 316 13.07 -11.37 9.72
N TYR A 317 12.99 -10.47 8.74
CA TYR A 317 14.02 -10.40 7.70
C TYR A 317 15.39 -10.09 8.30
N MET A 318 15.50 -9.11 9.17
CA MET A 318 16.77 -8.73 9.79
C MET A 318 17.37 -9.89 10.60
N ALA A 319 16.55 -10.60 11.37
CA ALA A 319 16.98 -11.77 12.15
C ALA A 319 17.44 -12.95 11.30
N VAL A 320 16.95 -13.08 10.06
CA VAL A 320 17.42 -14.13 9.13
C VAL A 320 18.58 -13.65 8.27
N ARG A 321 18.58 -12.38 7.87
CA ARG A 321 19.63 -11.82 7.01
C ARG A 321 20.96 -11.68 7.76
N TYR A 322 20.89 -11.31 9.02
CA TYR A 322 22.06 -11.06 9.89
C TYR A 322 22.10 -12.07 11.03
N GLU A 323 22.18 -13.35 10.65
CA GLU A 323 22.21 -14.54 11.52
C GLU A 323 23.59 -14.82 12.13
N GLY A 324 24.52 -13.89 12.03
CA GLY A 324 25.89 -14.11 12.42
C GLY A 324 26.72 -14.84 11.35
N GLY A 325 27.95 -15.21 11.70
CA GLY A 325 28.85 -15.90 10.77
C GLY A 325 29.57 -14.97 9.78
N ASP A 326 29.23 -13.71 9.74
CA ASP A 326 29.90 -12.64 9.00
C ASP A 326 30.47 -11.59 9.97
N SER A 327 30.74 -10.36 9.49
CA SER A 327 31.28 -9.27 10.33
C SER A 327 30.21 -8.52 11.13
N TRP A 328 28.94 -8.86 10.97
CA TRP A 328 27.84 -8.17 11.61
C TRP A 328 27.34 -8.90 12.85
N PRO A 329 26.71 -8.18 13.80
CA PRO A 329 26.07 -8.82 14.94
C PRO A 329 25.03 -9.85 14.50
N ASP A 330 24.94 -10.92 15.27
CA ASP A 330 23.89 -11.91 15.20
C ASP A 330 22.59 -11.32 15.74
N LEU A 331 21.66 -10.97 14.84
CA LEU A 331 20.42 -10.28 15.18
C LEU A 331 19.31 -11.29 15.49
N GLU A 332 18.84 -11.29 16.72
CA GLU A 332 17.87 -12.27 17.19
C GLU A 332 16.52 -11.62 17.60
N VAL A 333 15.44 -12.35 17.40
CA VAL A 333 14.12 -11.96 17.93
C VAL A 333 13.80 -12.86 19.12
N ASP A 334 13.47 -12.24 20.26
CA ASP A 334 13.05 -12.96 21.46
C ASP A 334 11.76 -12.38 22.06
N ASP A 335 11.28 -12.93 23.15
CA ASP A 335 10.03 -12.53 23.78
C ASP A 335 10.25 -11.57 24.95
N VAL A 336 11.33 -10.78 24.89
CA VAL A 336 11.74 -9.82 25.91
C VAL A 336 11.81 -8.42 25.32
N THR A 337 11.38 -7.40 26.07
CA THR A 337 11.58 -5.97 25.78
C THR A 337 12.65 -5.38 26.71
N GLY A 338 13.21 -4.23 26.32
CA GLY A 338 14.20 -3.53 27.13
C GLY A 338 15.59 -4.18 27.12
N SER A 339 15.97 -4.87 26.03
CA SER A 339 17.27 -5.55 25.88
C SER A 339 18.49 -4.61 25.76
N GLY A 340 18.27 -3.29 25.76
CA GLY A 340 19.32 -2.26 25.68
C GLY A 340 20.02 -2.26 24.33
N THR A 341 21.36 -2.47 24.34
CA THR A 341 22.17 -2.53 23.10
C THR A 341 22.44 -3.96 22.62
N ALA A 342 21.90 -4.96 23.30
CA ALA A 342 22.03 -6.35 22.83
C ALA A 342 21.46 -6.48 21.41
N PRO A 343 22.00 -7.36 20.55
CA PRO A 343 21.52 -7.55 19.19
C PRO A 343 20.20 -8.34 19.16
N ARG A 344 19.22 -7.89 19.94
CA ARG A 344 17.92 -8.51 20.13
C ARG A 344 16.83 -7.48 20.04
N LEU A 345 15.70 -7.87 19.50
CA LEU A 345 14.52 -7.02 19.43
C LEU A 345 13.27 -7.86 19.67
N GLY A 346 12.47 -7.47 20.64
CA GLY A 346 11.22 -8.11 20.99
C GLY A 346 10.02 -7.34 20.46
N ARG A 347 8.81 -7.87 20.63
CA ARG A 347 8.47 -9.14 21.29
C ARG A 347 8.04 -10.14 20.22
N LEU A 348 8.66 -11.30 20.17
CA LEU A 348 8.39 -12.34 19.19
C LEU A 348 6.90 -12.72 19.09
N SER A 349 6.24 -12.90 20.24
CA SER A 349 4.81 -13.25 20.28
C SER A 349 3.92 -12.18 19.64
N ALA A 350 4.20 -10.89 19.87
CA ALA A 350 3.48 -9.78 19.25
C ALA A 350 3.76 -9.71 17.74
N LEU A 351 5.03 -9.79 17.32
CA LEU A 351 5.43 -9.77 15.92
C LEU A 351 4.81 -10.91 15.11
N ARG A 352 4.74 -12.12 15.67
CA ARG A 352 4.07 -13.27 15.04
C ARG A 352 2.57 -13.00 14.85
N GLN A 353 1.91 -12.46 15.87
CA GLN A 353 0.50 -12.09 15.81
C GLN A 353 0.26 -11.03 14.74
N TRP A 354 1.09 -10.01 14.65
CA TRP A 354 0.98 -8.92 13.68
C TRP A 354 1.16 -9.40 12.23
N ASN A 355 2.12 -10.29 11.98
CA ASN A 355 2.27 -10.90 10.66
C ASN A 355 1.01 -11.64 10.18
N LEU A 356 0.25 -12.26 11.10
CA LEU A 356 -1.01 -12.93 10.77
C LEU A 356 -2.17 -11.96 10.59
N GLN A 357 -2.20 -10.86 11.38
CA GLN A 357 -3.29 -9.89 11.36
C GLN A 357 -3.21 -8.93 10.18
N ASP A 358 -2.00 -8.62 9.73
CA ASP A 358 -1.72 -7.66 8.67
C ASP A 358 -0.87 -8.34 7.58
N PRO A 359 -1.51 -9.07 6.65
CA PRO A 359 -0.81 -9.79 5.58
C PRO A 359 -0.23 -8.82 4.54
N PRO A 360 0.84 -9.23 3.80
CA PRO A 360 1.51 -8.38 2.83
C PRO A 360 0.57 -7.77 1.79
N ASP A 361 0.51 -6.46 1.74
CA ASP A 361 -0.30 -5.70 0.81
C ASP A 361 0.41 -5.42 -0.54
N ALA A 362 -0.24 -4.68 -1.43
CA ALA A 362 0.31 -4.33 -2.73
C ALA A 362 1.48 -3.34 -2.62
N PHE A 363 1.47 -2.45 -1.61
CA PHE A 363 2.55 -1.48 -1.39
C PHE A 363 3.82 -2.19 -0.92
N GLU A 364 3.70 -3.08 0.04
CA GLU A 364 4.80 -3.87 0.58
C GLU A 364 5.40 -4.81 -0.48
N LYS A 365 4.56 -5.50 -1.27
CA LYS A 365 5.00 -6.33 -2.41
C LYS A 365 5.73 -5.52 -3.48
N ARG A 366 5.21 -4.34 -3.84
CA ARG A 366 5.88 -3.43 -4.76
C ARG A 366 7.24 -2.98 -4.23
N ARG A 367 7.30 -2.66 -2.93
CA ARG A 367 8.53 -2.26 -2.25
C ARG A 367 9.59 -3.37 -2.32
N ASN A 368 9.22 -4.60 -1.97
CA ASN A 368 10.09 -5.78 -2.06
C ASN A 368 10.64 -5.99 -3.47
N GLU A 369 9.79 -5.87 -4.50
CA GLU A 369 10.19 -5.99 -5.89
C GLU A 369 11.17 -4.89 -6.33
N LEU A 370 10.94 -3.63 -5.93
CA LEU A 370 11.84 -2.52 -6.25
C LEU A 370 13.20 -2.68 -5.58
N ILE A 371 13.25 -3.13 -4.33
CA ILE A 371 14.50 -3.41 -3.63
C ILE A 371 15.28 -4.50 -4.38
N TYR A 372 14.61 -5.56 -4.77
CA TYR A 372 15.22 -6.64 -5.52
C TYR A 372 15.72 -6.21 -6.91
N SER A 373 14.84 -5.62 -7.72
CA SER A 373 15.14 -5.34 -9.14
C SER A 373 16.12 -4.18 -9.33
N SER A 374 16.06 -3.18 -8.46
CA SER A 374 16.71 -1.89 -8.71
C SER A 374 17.80 -1.51 -7.71
N TYR A 375 17.84 -2.13 -6.52
CA TYR A 375 18.74 -1.71 -5.45
C TYR A 375 19.63 -2.82 -4.91
N GLN A 376 19.07 -3.71 -4.06
CA GLN A 376 19.87 -4.65 -3.25
C GLN A 376 20.03 -6.04 -3.85
N ARG A 377 19.21 -6.42 -4.82
CA ARG A 377 19.23 -7.73 -5.47
C ARG A 377 18.82 -8.91 -4.56
N ASN A 378 18.29 -8.62 -3.38
CA ASN A 378 17.68 -9.61 -2.53
C ASN A 378 16.25 -9.25 -2.19
N ARG A 379 15.50 -10.21 -1.66
CA ARG A 379 14.08 -10.08 -1.33
C ARG A 379 13.86 -10.33 0.15
N ASN A 380 12.82 -9.73 0.72
CA ASN A 380 12.32 -10.14 2.02
C ASN A 380 11.43 -11.39 1.83
N PRO A 381 11.85 -12.57 2.31
CA PRO A 381 11.11 -13.81 2.12
C PRO A 381 9.75 -13.81 2.82
N PHE A 382 9.60 -13.05 3.88
CA PHE A 382 8.35 -12.99 4.66
C PHE A 382 7.28 -12.12 4.02
N ILE A 383 7.63 -11.30 3.02
CA ILE A 383 6.67 -10.61 2.15
C ILE A 383 6.19 -11.55 1.04
N ASP A 384 7.09 -12.34 0.47
CA ASP A 384 6.75 -13.30 -0.59
C ASP A 384 6.05 -14.56 -0.03
N HIS A 385 6.41 -14.97 1.19
CA HIS A 385 5.97 -16.18 1.89
C HIS A 385 5.73 -15.91 3.39
N PRO A 386 4.67 -15.16 3.77
CA PRO A 386 4.41 -14.80 5.16
C PRO A 386 4.17 -16.01 6.08
N GLU A 387 3.79 -17.15 5.53
CA GLU A 387 3.62 -18.41 6.23
C GLU A 387 4.93 -18.97 6.80
N TRP A 388 6.07 -18.59 6.25
CA TRP A 388 7.38 -19.04 6.73
C TRP A 388 7.75 -18.46 8.09
N VAL A 389 7.12 -17.34 8.49
CA VAL A 389 7.27 -16.83 9.87
C VAL A 389 6.88 -17.90 10.88
N THR A 390 5.70 -18.50 10.72
CA THR A 390 5.25 -19.59 11.62
C THR A 390 6.14 -20.82 11.52
N SER A 391 6.68 -21.12 10.34
CA SER A 391 7.56 -22.28 10.14
C SER A 391 8.91 -22.13 10.83
N ILE A 392 9.42 -20.90 10.98
CA ILE A 392 10.75 -20.63 11.55
C ILE A 392 10.67 -20.24 13.03
N PHE A 393 9.75 -19.34 13.36
CA PHE A 393 9.62 -18.70 14.66
C PHE A 393 8.40 -19.21 15.45
N GLY A 394 7.73 -20.25 14.96
CA GLY A 394 6.46 -20.81 15.47
C GLY A 394 6.54 -21.59 16.76
#